data_eabd9d86c3add955899fe4778ec829a5
#
_entry.id   eabd9d86c3add955899fe4778ec829a5
#
_cell.length_a   1.000
_cell.length_b   1.000
_cell.length_c   1.000
_cell.angle_alpha   90.00
_cell.angle_beta   90.00
_cell.angle_gamma   90.00
#
_symmetry.space_group_name_H-M   'P 1'
#
loop_
_entity.id
_entity.type
_entity.pdbx_description
1 polymer ?
#
loop_
_entity_poly.entity_id
_entity_poly.type
_entity_poly.pdbx_seq_one_letter_code
_entity_poly.pdbx_strand_id
1 'polypeptide(L)'
;MAKKATTAKTKTEKSIEAQLWDAANKLRGNIEAPEYKHVVLSLIFLKYAGVRFEKQHAKLVEQYGDNKILVESPMAYAKDNVFYLPEECRWDYIMANAKSSDIAQKIDKALAGIEAKNKALEGALPSNYYSSIGIDSAKLGSLIDIVNNMEQHMTDDDDFFGRVYEYCLSNFALQEGKGKGEYYTPKSIVNLITEMIEPYKGKVYDPACGSGGMFV
;
A
#
# COMPACT_ATOMS: atom_id res chain seq x y z
N MET A 1 19.09 -50.78 20.87
CA MET A 1 18.09 -50.22 19.91
C MET A 1 17.87 -48.77 20.23
N ALA A 2 18.50 -47.87 19.49
CA ALA A 2 18.38 -46.42 19.71
C ALA A 2 17.30 -45.87 18.77
N LYS A 3 16.23 -45.27 19.33
CA LYS A 3 15.16 -44.57 18.60
C LYS A 3 15.72 -43.26 18.04
N LYS A 4 15.79 -43.14 16.71
CA LYS A 4 16.03 -41.90 16.01
C LYS A 4 14.83 -40.94 16.26
N ALA A 5 15.07 -39.83 16.94
CA ALA A 5 14.11 -38.74 17.04
C ALA A 5 14.12 -37.99 15.69
N THR A 6 12.98 -38.06 14.99
CA THR A 6 12.74 -37.30 13.78
C THR A 6 12.37 -35.89 14.18
N THR A 7 13.31 -34.97 14.04
CA THR A 7 13.06 -33.52 14.22
C THR A 7 12.20 -33.05 13.07
N ALA A 8 10.91 -32.80 13.31
CA ALA A 8 10.01 -32.11 12.39
C ALA A 8 10.55 -30.69 12.21
N LYS A 9 11.01 -30.34 11.01
CA LYS A 9 11.30 -28.97 10.61
C LYS A 9 10.00 -28.20 10.61
N THR A 10 9.79 -27.37 11.62
CA THR A 10 8.77 -26.36 11.64
C THR A 10 9.06 -25.43 10.44
N LYS A 11 8.20 -25.44 9.42
CA LYS A 11 8.22 -24.43 8.37
C LYS A 11 7.91 -23.11 9.06
N THR A 12 8.91 -22.26 9.23
CA THR A 12 8.71 -20.87 9.65
C THR A 12 7.84 -20.21 8.56
N GLU A 13 6.61 -19.85 8.90
CA GLU A 13 5.75 -19.10 7.98
C GLU A 13 6.47 -17.80 7.64
N LYS A 14 6.56 -17.49 6.34
CA LYS A 14 7.17 -16.24 5.88
C LYS A 14 6.31 -15.08 6.37
N SER A 15 6.95 -13.98 6.77
CA SER A 15 6.23 -12.74 7.07
C SER A 15 5.39 -12.29 5.87
N ILE A 16 4.34 -11.52 6.13
CA ILE A 16 3.43 -11.05 5.05
C ILE A 16 4.17 -10.17 4.05
N GLU A 17 5.13 -9.37 4.52
CA GLU A 17 5.99 -8.55 3.68
C GLU A 17 6.81 -9.42 2.72
N ALA A 18 7.38 -10.53 3.22
CA ALA A 18 8.13 -11.47 2.40
C ALA A 18 7.23 -12.23 1.40
N GLN A 19 5.99 -12.54 1.78
CA GLN A 19 5.01 -13.16 0.87
C GLN A 19 4.62 -12.21 -0.26
N LEU A 20 4.35 -10.94 0.08
CA LEU A 20 4.05 -9.89 -0.89
C LEU A 20 5.23 -9.67 -1.84
N TRP A 21 6.45 -9.63 -1.29
CA TRP A 21 7.65 -9.51 -2.09
C TRP A 21 7.88 -10.67 -3.05
N ASP A 22 7.64 -11.89 -2.61
CA ASP A 22 7.72 -13.09 -3.46
C ASP A 22 6.67 -13.05 -4.58
N ALA A 23 5.47 -12.54 -4.30
CA ALA A 23 4.42 -12.39 -5.30
C ALA A 23 4.77 -11.29 -6.32
N ALA A 24 5.28 -10.16 -5.85
CA ALA A 24 5.78 -9.09 -6.69
C ALA A 24 6.87 -9.59 -7.65
N ASN A 25 7.81 -10.40 -7.14
CA ASN A 25 8.85 -11.00 -7.96
C ASN A 25 8.32 -11.98 -9.03
N LYS A 26 7.17 -12.61 -8.83
CA LYS A 26 6.53 -13.46 -9.85
C LYS A 26 5.98 -12.65 -11.04
N LEU A 27 5.66 -11.37 -10.85
CA LEU A 27 5.30 -10.46 -11.94
C LEU A 27 6.49 -10.16 -12.86
N ARG A 28 7.70 -10.26 -12.33
CA ARG A 28 8.97 -9.90 -12.97
C ARG A 28 9.27 -10.65 -14.29
N GLY A 29 8.57 -11.70 -14.63
CA GLY A 29 8.86 -12.50 -15.83
C GLY A 29 8.67 -11.78 -17.17
N ASN A 30 7.86 -10.70 -17.23
CA ASN A 30 7.52 -9.97 -18.46
C ASN A 30 7.57 -8.45 -18.30
N ILE A 31 7.92 -7.93 -17.10
CA ILE A 31 7.86 -6.50 -16.78
C ILE A 31 9.19 -6.10 -16.14
N GLU A 32 9.74 -4.94 -16.52
CA GLU A 32 11.00 -4.43 -15.96
C GLU A 32 10.86 -4.05 -14.47
N ALA A 33 11.97 -4.15 -13.71
CA ALA A 33 11.97 -3.92 -12.27
C ALA A 33 11.38 -2.55 -11.83
N PRO A 34 11.63 -1.43 -12.52
CA PRO A 34 11.01 -0.15 -12.18
C PRO A 34 9.50 -0.14 -12.36
N GLU A 35 8.98 -0.92 -13.32
CA GLU A 35 7.56 -0.90 -13.67
C GLU A 35 6.70 -1.64 -12.64
N TYR A 36 7.10 -2.84 -12.21
CA TYR A 36 6.26 -3.57 -11.25
C TYR A 36 6.27 -2.97 -9.82
N LYS A 37 7.24 -2.09 -9.50
CA LYS A 37 7.25 -1.30 -8.27
C LYS A 37 5.97 -0.48 -8.13
N HIS A 38 5.62 0.27 -9.16
CA HIS A 38 4.41 1.10 -9.15
C HIS A 38 3.14 0.25 -9.02
N VAL A 39 3.11 -0.94 -9.62
CA VAL A 39 2.00 -1.88 -9.49
C VAL A 39 1.79 -2.28 -8.03
N VAL A 40 2.85 -2.71 -7.35
CA VAL A 40 2.76 -3.19 -5.97
C VAL A 40 2.42 -2.04 -5.01
N LEU A 41 3.13 -0.92 -5.12
CA LEU A 41 2.94 0.21 -4.20
C LEU A 41 1.55 0.84 -4.33
N SER A 42 1.00 0.95 -5.55
CA SER A 42 -0.36 1.48 -5.71
C SER A 42 -1.44 0.50 -5.26
N LEU A 43 -1.25 -0.82 -5.32
CA LEU A 43 -2.17 -1.77 -4.70
C LEU A 43 -2.16 -1.70 -3.18
N ILE A 44 -0.97 -1.57 -2.57
CA ILE A 44 -0.84 -1.35 -1.12
C ILE A 44 -1.56 -0.05 -0.72
N PHE A 45 -1.35 1.02 -1.49
CA PHE A 45 -2.04 2.29 -1.27
C PHE A 45 -3.57 2.14 -1.36
N LEU A 46 -4.09 1.47 -2.40
CA LEU A 46 -5.53 1.24 -2.58
C LEU A 46 -6.14 0.47 -1.41
N LYS A 47 -5.45 -0.57 -0.93
CA LYS A 47 -5.90 -1.33 0.25
C LYS A 47 -5.88 -0.48 1.51
N TYR A 48 -4.80 0.26 1.75
CA TYR A 48 -4.70 1.19 2.88
C TYR A 48 -5.82 2.24 2.86
N ALA A 49 -5.99 2.91 1.71
CA ALA A 49 -7.04 3.90 1.53
C ALA A 49 -8.43 3.31 1.74
N GLY A 50 -8.67 2.07 1.27
CA GLY A 50 -9.90 1.32 1.48
C GLY A 50 -10.20 1.09 2.96
N VAL A 51 -9.26 0.53 3.71
CA VAL A 51 -9.43 0.28 5.16
C VAL A 51 -9.72 1.57 5.94
N ARG A 52 -8.98 2.64 5.64
CA ARG A 52 -9.21 3.95 6.27
C ARG A 52 -10.58 4.53 5.91
N PHE A 53 -10.97 4.40 4.64
CA PHE A 53 -12.28 4.84 4.15
C PHE A 53 -13.42 4.10 4.85
N GLU A 54 -13.38 2.77 4.90
CA GLU A 54 -14.43 1.95 5.51
C GLU A 54 -14.62 2.27 6.99
N LYS A 55 -13.52 2.42 7.74
CA LYS A 55 -13.55 2.81 9.14
C LYS A 55 -14.21 4.18 9.34
N GLN A 56 -13.91 5.14 8.47
CA GLN A 56 -14.53 6.47 8.52
C GLN A 56 -15.97 6.47 8.02
N HIS A 57 -16.25 5.72 6.95
CA HIS A 57 -17.61 5.56 6.42
C HIS A 57 -18.56 4.99 7.46
N ALA A 58 -18.15 3.95 8.19
CA ALA A 58 -18.95 3.37 9.27
C ALA A 58 -19.29 4.41 10.37
N LYS A 59 -18.32 5.25 10.77
CA LYS A 59 -18.55 6.35 11.72
C LYS A 59 -19.54 7.38 11.19
N LEU A 60 -19.44 7.75 9.91
CA LEU A 60 -20.35 8.71 9.30
C LEU A 60 -21.77 8.15 9.18
N VAL A 61 -21.91 6.86 8.86
CA VAL A 61 -23.21 6.16 8.84
C VAL A 61 -23.81 6.11 10.25
N GLU A 62 -23.02 5.81 11.28
CA GLU A 62 -23.48 5.84 12.66
C GLU A 62 -23.96 7.24 13.09
N GLN A 63 -23.25 8.28 12.66
CA GLN A 63 -23.55 9.68 13.02
C GLN A 63 -24.75 10.27 12.24
N TYR A 64 -24.87 9.96 10.95
CA TYR A 64 -25.82 10.62 10.03
C TYR A 64 -26.88 9.68 9.45
N GLY A 65 -26.85 8.39 9.79
CA GLY A 65 -27.77 7.38 9.27
C GLY A 65 -27.67 7.28 7.74
N ASP A 66 -28.83 7.10 7.10
CA ASP A 66 -28.95 6.94 5.63
C ASP A 66 -28.84 8.27 4.85
N ASN A 67 -28.36 9.34 5.46
CA ASN A 67 -28.21 10.62 4.77
C ASN A 67 -26.99 10.58 3.82
N LYS A 68 -27.21 10.06 2.60
CA LYS A 68 -26.17 9.90 1.58
C LYS A 68 -25.42 11.20 1.25
N ILE A 69 -26.08 12.37 1.35
CA ILE A 69 -25.43 13.67 1.04
C ILE A 69 -24.29 13.94 2.03
N LEU A 70 -24.45 13.61 3.29
CA LEU A 70 -23.44 13.81 4.33
C LEU A 70 -22.44 12.65 4.35
N VAL A 71 -22.91 11.41 4.25
CA VAL A 71 -22.08 10.20 4.31
C VAL A 71 -21.15 10.09 3.10
N GLU A 72 -21.60 10.48 1.90
CA GLU A 72 -20.80 10.40 0.66
C GLU A 72 -20.16 11.76 0.29
N SER A 73 -20.04 12.68 1.24
CA SER A 73 -19.40 13.98 1.01
C SER A 73 -17.88 13.88 1.12
N PRO A 74 -17.08 14.17 0.07
CA PRO A 74 -15.62 14.15 0.16
C PRO A 74 -15.05 15.04 1.29
N MET A 75 -15.74 16.15 1.60
CA MET A 75 -15.31 17.05 2.68
C MET A 75 -15.41 16.42 4.07
N ALA A 76 -16.35 15.49 4.29
CA ALA A 76 -16.49 14.79 5.56
C ALA A 76 -15.30 13.86 5.85
N TYR A 77 -14.71 13.30 4.80
CA TYR A 77 -13.50 12.47 4.89
C TYR A 77 -12.23 13.31 5.01
N ALA A 78 -12.11 14.35 4.21
CA ALA A 78 -10.94 15.23 4.20
C ALA A 78 -10.68 15.89 5.57
N LYS A 79 -11.74 16.18 6.34
CA LYS A 79 -11.65 16.73 7.68
C LYS A 79 -10.84 15.84 8.65
N ASP A 80 -10.94 14.53 8.48
CA ASP A 80 -10.27 13.52 9.30
C ASP A 80 -9.02 12.93 8.62
N ASN A 81 -8.49 13.61 7.58
CA ASN A 81 -7.36 13.15 6.76
C ASN A 81 -7.59 11.76 6.15
N VAL A 82 -8.81 11.48 5.74
CA VAL A 82 -9.17 10.25 5.01
C VAL A 82 -9.51 10.60 3.57
N PHE A 83 -9.06 9.81 2.61
CA PHE A 83 -9.43 9.96 1.22
C PHE A 83 -10.84 9.46 0.98
N TYR A 84 -11.64 10.23 0.24
CA TYR A 84 -12.94 9.78 -0.20
C TYR A 84 -12.79 8.83 -1.40
N LEU A 85 -13.44 7.67 -1.32
CA LEU A 85 -13.42 6.66 -2.37
C LEU A 85 -14.81 6.51 -2.99
N PRO A 86 -14.99 6.91 -4.29
CA PRO A 86 -16.18 6.56 -5.04
C PRO A 86 -16.45 5.05 -5.03
N GLU A 87 -17.69 4.63 -5.20
CA GLU A 87 -18.10 3.22 -5.08
C GLU A 87 -17.27 2.27 -5.95
N GLU A 88 -17.06 2.63 -7.22
CA GLU A 88 -16.25 1.85 -8.16
C GLU A 88 -14.73 1.91 -7.90
N CYS A 89 -14.30 2.73 -6.93
CA CYS A 89 -12.89 2.89 -6.53
C CYS A 89 -12.59 2.21 -5.18
N ARG A 90 -13.58 1.63 -4.52
CA ARG A 90 -13.45 0.95 -3.23
C ARG A 90 -12.76 -0.40 -3.41
N TRP A 91 -12.08 -0.83 -2.36
CA TRP A 91 -11.34 -2.09 -2.40
C TRP A 91 -12.24 -3.30 -2.68
N ASP A 92 -13.45 -3.33 -2.13
CA ASP A 92 -14.42 -4.42 -2.37
C ASP A 92 -14.80 -4.55 -3.84
N TYR A 93 -14.95 -3.43 -4.56
CA TYR A 93 -15.19 -3.45 -6.00
C TYR A 93 -14.01 -4.06 -6.75
N ILE A 94 -12.76 -3.71 -6.37
CA ILE A 94 -11.55 -4.26 -6.98
C ILE A 94 -11.47 -5.77 -6.70
N MET A 95 -11.73 -6.19 -5.46
CA MET A 95 -11.73 -7.60 -5.06
C MET A 95 -12.79 -8.41 -5.81
N ALA A 96 -14.01 -7.90 -5.93
CA ALA A 96 -15.09 -8.55 -6.67
C ALA A 96 -14.72 -8.78 -8.15
N ASN A 97 -13.85 -7.94 -8.70
CA ASN A 97 -13.40 -8.00 -10.09
C ASN A 97 -11.96 -8.54 -10.26
N ALA A 98 -11.31 -9.03 -9.22
CA ALA A 98 -9.90 -9.44 -9.24
C ALA A 98 -9.55 -10.51 -10.29
N LYS A 99 -10.53 -11.33 -10.69
CA LYS A 99 -10.38 -12.39 -11.71
C LYS A 99 -10.88 -11.98 -13.11
N SER A 100 -11.30 -10.73 -13.27
CA SER A 100 -11.78 -10.21 -14.55
C SER A 100 -10.61 -9.94 -15.51
N SER A 101 -10.81 -10.15 -16.80
CA SER A 101 -9.79 -9.87 -17.83
C SER A 101 -9.49 -8.38 -17.95
N ASP A 102 -10.39 -7.50 -17.50
CA ASP A 102 -10.27 -6.04 -17.53
C ASP A 102 -9.85 -5.44 -16.18
N ILE A 103 -9.34 -6.26 -15.25
CA ILE A 103 -8.96 -5.81 -13.90
C ILE A 103 -7.92 -4.67 -13.92
N ALA A 104 -6.96 -4.71 -14.85
CA ALA A 104 -5.97 -3.64 -15.03
C ALA A 104 -6.63 -2.28 -15.32
N GLN A 105 -7.61 -2.25 -16.22
CA GLN A 105 -8.37 -1.04 -16.55
C GLN A 105 -9.23 -0.56 -15.38
N LYS A 106 -9.79 -1.48 -14.61
CA LYS A 106 -10.58 -1.14 -13.41
C LYS A 106 -9.71 -0.49 -12.33
N ILE A 107 -8.50 -0.98 -12.12
CA ILE A 107 -7.55 -0.38 -11.19
C ILE A 107 -7.14 1.02 -11.66
N ASP A 108 -6.81 1.19 -12.93
CA ASP A 108 -6.48 2.51 -13.48
C ASP A 108 -7.63 3.51 -13.30
N LYS A 109 -8.88 3.09 -13.55
CA LYS A 109 -10.07 3.91 -13.31
C LYS A 109 -10.27 4.23 -11.84
N ALA A 110 -10.01 3.27 -10.96
CA ALA A 110 -10.12 3.50 -9.53
C ALA A 110 -9.11 4.53 -9.03
N LEU A 111 -7.84 4.43 -9.45
CA LEU A 111 -6.80 5.40 -9.11
C LEU A 111 -7.16 6.80 -9.62
N ALA A 112 -7.56 6.93 -10.87
CA ALA A 112 -7.98 8.19 -11.46
C ALA A 112 -9.23 8.78 -10.76
N GLY A 113 -10.20 7.93 -10.39
CA GLY A 113 -11.40 8.34 -9.67
C GLY A 113 -11.10 8.84 -8.26
N ILE A 114 -10.17 8.20 -7.56
CA ILE A 114 -9.70 8.64 -6.23
C ILE A 114 -9.00 10.00 -6.35
N GLU A 115 -8.08 10.14 -7.29
CA GLU A 115 -7.35 11.39 -7.53
C GLU A 115 -8.30 12.55 -7.84
N ALA A 116 -9.27 12.34 -8.74
CA ALA A 116 -10.25 13.36 -9.13
C ALA A 116 -11.12 13.86 -7.96
N LYS A 117 -11.30 13.06 -6.91
CA LYS A 117 -12.11 13.42 -5.73
C LYS A 117 -11.28 13.92 -4.55
N ASN A 118 -9.97 13.81 -4.60
CA ASN A 118 -9.07 14.17 -3.51
C ASN A 118 -7.95 15.10 -3.99
N LYS A 119 -8.15 16.40 -3.85
CA LYS A 119 -7.18 17.41 -4.31
C LYS A 119 -5.75 17.20 -3.78
N ALA A 120 -5.60 16.60 -2.60
CA ALA A 120 -4.30 16.30 -2.03
C ALA A 120 -3.50 15.23 -2.81
N LEU A 121 -4.16 14.49 -3.70
CA LEU A 121 -3.55 13.44 -4.53
C LEU A 121 -3.33 13.88 -5.99
N GLU A 122 -3.58 15.14 -6.33
CA GLU A 122 -3.43 15.65 -7.69
C GLU A 122 -2.01 15.45 -8.22
N GLY A 123 -1.86 14.68 -9.29
CA GLY A 123 -0.58 14.32 -9.91
C GLY A 123 0.25 13.28 -9.13
N ALA A 124 -0.29 12.69 -8.05
CA ALA A 124 0.44 11.75 -7.21
C ALA A 124 0.25 10.28 -7.59
N LEU A 125 -0.89 9.95 -8.22
CA LEU A 125 -1.21 8.57 -8.56
C LEU A 125 -0.85 8.22 -10.01
N PRO A 126 -0.42 6.96 -10.30
CA PRO A 126 -0.10 6.56 -11.66
C PRO A 126 -1.35 6.56 -12.54
N SER A 127 -1.27 7.18 -13.71
CA SER A 127 -2.37 7.27 -14.67
C SER A 127 -2.21 6.23 -15.78
N ASN A 128 -3.27 5.45 -16.06
CA ASN A 128 -3.32 4.40 -17.11
C ASN A 128 -2.14 3.42 -17.09
N TYR A 129 -1.58 3.18 -15.93
CA TYR A 129 -0.33 2.47 -15.77
C TYR A 129 -0.51 0.96 -15.95
N TYR A 130 -1.50 0.38 -15.28
CA TYR A 130 -1.76 -1.06 -15.31
C TYR A 130 -2.14 -1.57 -16.72
N SER A 131 -2.92 -0.77 -17.43
CA SER A 131 -3.34 -1.09 -18.81
C SER A 131 -2.18 -1.01 -19.80
N SER A 132 -1.22 -0.10 -19.57
CA SER A 132 -0.10 0.15 -20.50
C SER A 132 0.99 -0.91 -20.47
N ILE A 133 1.25 -1.51 -19.30
CA ILE A 133 2.36 -2.46 -19.12
C ILE A 133 2.00 -3.91 -19.44
N GLY A 134 0.75 -4.18 -19.82
CA GLY A 134 0.33 -5.51 -20.28
C GLY A 134 0.45 -6.62 -19.24
N ILE A 135 0.10 -6.33 -17.99
CA ILE A 135 0.14 -7.31 -16.89
C ILE A 135 -0.83 -8.46 -17.16
N ASP A 136 -0.38 -9.68 -16.95
CA ASP A 136 -1.24 -10.86 -16.96
C ASP A 136 -2.29 -10.77 -15.85
N SER A 137 -3.58 -10.88 -16.22
CA SER A 137 -4.71 -10.69 -15.31
C SER A 137 -4.72 -11.71 -14.15
N ALA A 138 -4.27 -12.95 -14.40
CA ALA A 138 -4.23 -14.00 -13.37
C ALA A 138 -3.16 -13.71 -12.33
N LYS A 139 -1.98 -13.21 -12.76
CA LYS A 139 -0.90 -12.78 -11.87
C LYS A 139 -1.32 -11.57 -11.05
N LEU A 140 -1.98 -10.60 -11.69
CA LEU A 140 -2.50 -9.40 -11.03
C LEU A 140 -3.58 -9.79 -10.00
N GLY A 141 -4.51 -10.67 -10.34
CA GLY A 141 -5.50 -11.20 -9.40
C GLY A 141 -4.86 -11.89 -8.19
N SER A 142 -3.82 -12.70 -8.42
CA SER A 142 -3.08 -13.34 -7.31
C SER A 142 -2.38 -12.33 -6.40
N LEU A 143 -1.88 -11.23 -6.94
CA LEU A 143 -1.29 -10.15 -6.16
C LEU A 143 -2.36 -9.42 -5.33
N ILE A 144 -3.52 -9.13 -5.92
CA ILE A 144 -4.67 -8.54 -5.22
C ILE A 144 -5.11 -9.42 -4.05
N ASP A 145 -5.21 -10.74 -4.23
CA ASP A 145 -5.55 -11.69 -3.16
C ASP A 145 -4.55 -11.62 -2.00
N ILE A 146 -3.25 -11.51 -2.29
CA ILE A 146 -2.21 -11.41 -1.24
C ILE A 146 -2.33 -10.07 -0.51
N VAL A 147 -2.51 -8.97 -1.23
CA VAL A 147 -2.69 -7.63 -0.63
C VAL A 147 -3.96 -7.61 0.23
N ASN A 148 -5.03 -8.28 -0.20
CA ASN A 148 -6.26 -8.38 0.58
C ASN A 148 -6.03 -9.10 1.92
N ASN A 149 -5.27 -10.19 1.91
CA ASN A 149 -4.99 -10.99 3.11
C ASN A 149 -4.06 -10.28 4.12
N MET A 150 -3.42 -9.17 3.72
CA MET A 150 -2.58 -8.38 4.62
C MET A 150 -3.34 -7.87 5.84
N GLU A 151 -4.62 -7.56 5.69
CA GLU A 151 -5.47 -7.06 6.78
C GLU A 151 -5.56 -8.03 7.96
N GLN A 152 -5.51 -9.33 7.71
CA GLN A 152 -5.55 -10.36 8.77
C GLN A 152 -4.32 -10.33 9.68
N HIS A 153 -3.24 -9.69 9.24
CA HIS A 153 -1.99 -9.53 9.98
C HIS A 153 -1.85 -8.15 10.63
N MET A 154 -2.87 -7.29 10.46
CA MET A 154 -2.92 -6.00 11.13
C MET A 154 -3.19 -6.25 12.61
N THR A 155 -2.26 -5.82 13.44
CA THR A 155 -2.52 -5.57 14.86
C THR A 155 -3.10 -4.17 14.99
N ASP A 156 -3.50 -3.74 16.19
CA ASP A 156 -3.96 -2.35 16.45
C ASP A 156 -2.88 -1.27 16.17
N ASP A 157 -1.75 -1.68 15.61
CA ASP A 157 -0.63 -0.84 15.19
C ASP A 157 -1.00 -0.13 13.88
N ASP A 158 -1.30 1.13 13.96
CA ASP A 158 -1.69 2.00 12.83
C ASP A 158 -0.61 2.10 11.71
N ASP A 159 0.63 1.66 11.98
CA ASP A 159 1.77 1.77 11.05
C ASP A 159 2.05 0.50 10.21
N PHE A 160 1.17 -0.50 10.23
CA PHE A 160 1.39 -1.74 9.48
C PHE A 160 1.61 -1.50 7.98
N PHE A 161 0.75 -0.70 7.34
CA PHE A 161 0.89 -0.38 5.92
C PHE A 161 2.15 0.41 5.60
N GLY A 162 2.55 1.31 6.50
CA GLY A 162 3.82 2.04 6.38
C GLY A 162 5.00 1.08 6.36
N ARG A 163 5.06 0.14 7.30
CA ARG A 163 6.12 -0.89 7.34
C ARG A 163 6.17 -1.76 6.08
N VAL A 164 5.01 -2.20 5.58
CA VAL A 164 4.94 -3.00 4.33
C VAL A 164 5.40 -2.18 3.14
N TYR A 165 4.96 -0.94 3.04
CA TYR A 165 5.36 -0.01 1.99
C TYR A 165 6.89 0.22 2.00
N GLU A 166 7.46 0.52 3.16
CA GLU A 166 8.89 0.71 3.35
C GLU A 166 9.70 -0.54 3.00
N TYR A 167 9.23 -1.71 3.42
CA TYR A 167 9.86 -2.98 3.09
C TYR A 167 9.92 -3.20 1.57
N CYS A 168 8.81 -2.98 0.88
CA CYS A 168 8.75 -3.08 -0.58
C CYS A 168 9.68 -2.06 -1.24
N LEU A 169 9.63 -0.80 -0.81
CA LEU A 169 10.44 0.28 -1.37
C LEU A 169 11.95 0.00 -1.22
N SER A 170 12.38 -0.47 -0.04
CA SER A 170 13.78 -0.84 0.24
C SER A 170 14.26 -1.98 -0.66
N ASN A 171 13.43 -3.00 -0.85
CA ASN A 171 13.78 -4.14 -1.72
C ASN A 171 13.82 -3.74 -3.20
N PHE A 172 12.94 -2.84 -3.65
CA PHE A 172 13.00 -2.29 -5.01
C PHE A 172 14.28 -1.49 -5.24
N ALA A 173 14.67 -0.62 -4.30
CA ALA A 173 15.89 0.15 -4.38
C ALA A 173 17.14 -0.74 -4.49
N LEU A 174 17.18 -1.86 -3.75
CA LEU A 174 18.25 -2.85 -3.84
C LEU A 174 18.33 -3.52 -5.23
N GLN A 175 17.19 -3.76 -5.88
CA GLN A 175 17.15 -4.40 -7.20
C GLN A 175 17.50 -3.47 -8.35
N GLU A 176 17.16 -2.19 -8.24
CA GLU A 176 17.46 -1.20 -9.29
C GLU A 176 18.98 -0.93 -9.43
N GLY A 177 19.83 -1.51 -8.57
CA GLY A 177 21.30 -1.39 -8.65
C GLY A 177 21.81 0.03 -8.47
N LYS A 178 20.93 0.99 -8.27
CA LYS A 178 21.26 2.37 -7.94
C LYS A 178 21.72 2.39 -6.49
N GLY A 179 22.90 2.83 -6.27
CA GLY A 179 23.73 2.83 -5.08
C GLY A 179 22.97 2.58 -3.80
N LYS A 180 23.40 1.58 -3.05
CA LYS A 180 22.79 1.15 -1.79
C LYS A 180 22.45 2.39 -0.94
N GLY A 181 21.16 2.76 -0.88
CA GLY A 181 20.67 3.75 0.07
C GLY A 181 20.55 5.20 -0.39
N GLU A 182 20.72 5.52 -1.69
CA GLU A 182 20.59 6.92 -2.15
C GLU A 182 19.17 7.52 -1.99
N TYR A 183 18.17 6.70 -1.76
CA TYR A 183 16.76 7.13 -1.72
C TYR A 183 16.00 6.75 -0.44
N TYR A 184 16.64 5.99 0.46
CA TYR A 184 15.94 5.51 1.65
C TYR A 184 16.87 5.47 2.87
N THR A 185 16.53 6.25 3.89
CA THR A 185 17.24 6.21 5.16
C THR A 185 16.66 5.11 6.03
N PRO A 186 17.46 4.11 6.47
CA PRO A 186 16.97 3.03 7.33
C PRO A 186 16.28 3.55 8.58
N LYS A 187 15.14 2.95 8.96
CA LYS A 187 14.34 3.36 10.13
C LYS A 187 15.17 3.43 11.43
N SER A 188 16.16 2.56 11.58
CA SER A 188 17.07 2.60 12.72
C SER A 188 17.89 3.89 12.80
N ILE A 189 18.28 4.47 11.65
CA ILE A 189 18.98 5.74 11.57
C ILE A 189 18.01 6.89 11.82
N VAL A 190 16.82 6.83 11.22
CA VAL A 190 15.75 7.83 11.44
C VAL A 190 15.42 7.90 12.93
N ASN A 191 15.13 6.76 13.57
CA ASN A 191 14.82 6.69 14.99
C ASN A 191 15.98 7.28 15.84
N LEU A 192 17.22 6.90 15.54
CA LEU A 192 18.38 7.44 16.26
C LEU A 192 18.45 8.96 16.15
N ILE A 193 18.29 9.52 14.96
CA ILE A 193 18.33 10.97 14.73
C ILE A 193 17.18 11.65 15.47
N THR A 194 15.96 11.08 15.38
CA THR A 194 14.76 11.63 16.03
C THR A 194 14.90 11.64 17.53
N GLU A 195 15.39 10.55 18.13
CA GLU A 195 15.68 10.45 19.56
C GLU A 195 16.76 11.46 20.01
N MET A 196 17.76 11.73 19.16
CA MET A 196 18.80 12.72 19.45
C MET A 196 18.31 14.17 19.38
N ILE A 197 17.39 14.46 18.46
CA ILE A 197 16.89 15.84 18.23
C ILE A 197 15.71 16.16 19.15
N GLU A 198 14.93 15.14 19.54
CA GLU A 198 13.71 15.27 20.36
C GLU A 198 12.75 16.36 19.83
N PRO A 199 12.21 16.24 18.60
CA PRO A 199 11.45 17.31 17.94
C PRO A 199 9.99 17.39 18.44
N TYR A 200 9.77 17.73 19.68
CA TYR A 200 8.43 17.77 20.30
C TYR A 200 7.53 18.89 19.76
N LYS A 201 8.10 19.97 19.25
CA LYS A 201 7.33 21.13 18.77
C LYS A 201 8.18 22.02 17.86
N GLY A 202 7.62 22.45 16.74
CA GLY A 202 8.27 23.40 15.86
C GLY A 202 8.02 23.12 14.39
N LYS A 203 8.83 23.75 13.54
CA LYS A 203 8.89 23.50 12.10
C LYS A 203 10.12 22.65 11.82
N VAL A 204 9.92 21.56 11.08
CA VAL A 204 11.01 20.71 10.60
C VAL A 204 11.27 21.06 9.15
N TYR A 205 12.54 21.22 8.80
CA TYR A 205 12.98 21.47 7.43
C TYR A 205 14.13 20.52 7.10
N ASP A 206 13.93 19.71 6.08
CA ASP A 206 14.96 18.85 5.51
C ASP A 206 15.18 19.25 4.05
N PRO A 207 16.33 19.86 3.71
CA PRO A 207 16.64 20.32 2.35
C PRO A 207 16.95 19.17 1.39
N ALA A 208 17.10 17.93 1.87
CA ALA A 208 17.47 16.76 1.12
C ALA A 208 16.60 15.54 1.52
N CYS A 209 15.30 15.76 1.75
CA CYS A 209 14.38 14.80 2.36
C CYS A 209 14.22 13.47 1.61
N GLY A 210 14.67 13.38 0.35
CA GLY A 210 14.54 12.16 -0.46
C GLY A 210 13.09 11.68 -0.53
N SER A 211 12.83 10.46 -0.03
CA SER A 211 11.48 9.87 0.07
C SER A 211 10.65 10.40 1.25
N GLY A 212 11.17 11.34 2.02
CA GLY A 212 10.49 11.86 3.20
C GLY A 212 10.56 10.96 4.45
N GLY A 213 11.42 9.93 4.45
CA GLY A 213 11.49 8.94 5.53
C GLY A 213 11.82 9.52 6.92
N MET A 214 12.32 10.77 7.01
CA MET A 214 12.53 11.47 8.28
C MET A 214 11.23 12.07 8.86
N PHE A 215 10.15 12.12 8.09
CA PHE A 215 8.87 12.73 8.49
C PHE A 215 7.77 11.71 8.77
N VAL A 216 8.07 10.41 8.70
CA VAL A 216 7.12 9.29 8.86
C VAL A 216 7.31 8.62 10.22
#